data_a77468e5b7e03ffc7945330126febc08
#
_entry.id   a77468e5b7e03ffc7945330126febc08
#
_cell.length_a   1.000
_cell.length_b   1.000
_cell.length_c   1.000
_cell.angle_alpha   90.00
_cell.angle_beta   90.00
_cell.angle_gamma   90.00
#
_symmetry.space_group_name_H-M   'P 1'
#
loop_
_entity.id
_entity.type
_entity.pdbx_description
1 polymer ?
#
loop_
_entity_poly.entity_id
_entity_poly.type
_entity_poly.pdbx_seq_one_letter_code
_entity_poly.pdbx_strand_id
1 'polypeptide(L)'
;MRRVTPLLGTLAVVTMLAAGCAGATTTAARELKTKPAGTAKTDTPVVVPASLKFSGKTLDGKPFDAASLAGKPVILWFWAPWCATCMGQASEVHDIGAQYAGRVNVLGVAGLDQSVPAMKQFVVDADVANVPHLDDKAGVLYRRFNITEQSTFVLINRAGKVMATSYLDTVTLGDWAAYLDKH
;
A
#
# COMPACT_ATOMS: atom_id res chain seq x y z
N MET A 1 38.43 22.82 -25.18
CA MET A 1 38.65 24.23 -24.91
C MET A 1 37.44 25.03 -25.30
N ARG A 2 36.55 25.39 -24.40
CA ARG A 2 35.64 26.54 -24.53
C ARG A 2 35.32 27.05 -23.14
N ARG A 3 35.56 28.33 -22.96
CA ARG A 3 35.62 29.06 -21.71
C ARG A 3 34.25 29.46 -21.20
N VAL A 4 34.06 29.39 -19.91
CA VAL A 4 32.92 29.87 -19.12
C VAL A 4 33.12 31.35 -18.81
N THR A 5 32.07 32.15 -18.91
CA THR A 5 32.06 33.54 -18.43
C THR A 5 30.91 33.69 -17.41
N PRO A 6 31.17 34.30 -16.25
CA PRO A 6 30.12 34.58 -15.25
C PRO A 6 29.55 35.98 -15.45
N LEU A 7 28.27 36.15 -15.24
CA LEU A 7 27.59 37.44 -15.11
C LEU A 7 27.15 37.65 -13.65
N LEU A 8 27.79 38.62 -13.02
CA LEU A 8 27.36 39.27 -11.78
C LEU A 8 26.22 40.26 -12.10
N GLY A 9 25.21 40.33 -11.29
CA GLY A 9 24.14 41.35 -11.34
C GLY A 9 23.60 41.63 -9.94
N THR A 10 24.18 42.57 -9.34
CA THR A 10 23.83 43.72 -8.48
C THR A 10 22.52 43.70 -7.66
N LEU A 11 22.78 44.01 -6.37
CA LEU A 11 21.91 44.45 -5.27
C LEU A 11 21.00 45.63 -5.64
N ALA A 12 19.79 45.62 -5.07
CA ALA A 12 19.07 46.85 -4.74
C ALA A 12 18.35 46.69 -3.38
N VAL A 13 18.86 47.40 -2.42
CA VAL A 13 18.26 47.65 -1.09
C VAL A 13 17.28 48.80 -1.24
N VAL A 14 16.07 48.67 -0.77
CA VAL A 14 15.16 49.80 -0.50
C VAL A 14 14.60 49.66 0.91
N THR A 15 15.12 50.50 1.78
CA THR A 15 14.58 50.83 3.11
C THR A 15 13.55 51.94 2.99
N MET A 16 12.35 51.75 3.59
CA MET A 16 11.49 52.87 3.99
C MET A 16 10.94 52.63 5.38
N LEU A 17 11.37 53.45 6.32
CA LEU A 17 10.73 53.69 7.60
C LEU A 17 9.58 54.70 7.40
N ALA A 18 8.44 54.49 8.03
CA ALA A 18 7.59 55.59 8.48
C ALA A 18 6.82 55.13 9.74
N ALA A 19 7.03 55.89 10.79
CA ALA A 19 6.36 55.80 12.08
C ALA A 19 5.04 56.64 11.99
N GLY A 20 4.02 56.21 12.72
CA GLY A 20 2.78 56.96 12.90
C GLY A 20 1.99 56.41 14.08
N CYS A 21 1.91 57.21 15.13
CA CYS A 21 1.23 57.00 16.42
C CYS A 21 -0.28 57.21 16.41
N ALA A 22 -0.88 56.76 17.50
CA ALA A 22 -2.13 57.20 18.16
C ALA A 22 -3.38 56.40 17.79
N GLY A 23 -3.88 55.51 18.62
CA GLY A 23 -4.74 55.77 19.78
C GLY A 23 -6.21 55.83 19.42
N ALA A 24 -6.98 54.76 19.73
CA ALA A 24 -8.36 54.88 20.22
C ALA A 24 -8.89 53.52 20.69
N THR A 25 -9.22 53.42 21.92
CA THR A 25 -9.97 52.36 22.58
C THR A 25 -11.37 52.23 21.98
N THR A 26 -11.75 51.07 21.50
CA THR A 26 -13.15 50.70 21.33
C THR A 26 -13.36 49.22 21.66
N THR A 27 -14.28 49.03 22.49
CA THR A 27 -14.88 47.88 23.13
C THR A 27 -14.94 46.60 22.29
N ALA A 28 -14.45 45.50 22.89
CA ALA A 28 -14.50 44.17 22.34
C ALA A 28 -15.93 43.66 22.13
N ALA A 29 -16.28 43.43 20.90
CA ALA A 29 -17.28 42.42 20.52
C ALA A 29 -16.54 41.11 20.25
N ARG A 30 -16.66 40.20 21.18
CA ARG A 30 -16.13 38.84 21.09
C ARG A 30 -17.02 38.04 20.14
N GLU A 31 -16.67 38.10 18.86
CA GLU A 31 -17.28 37.25 17.85
C GLU A 31 -16.82 35.80 18.09
N LEU A 32 -17.71 34.96 18.65
CA LEU A 32 -17.53 33.52 18.69
C LEU A 32 -17.53 33.01 17.25
N LYS A 33 -16.33 32.83 16.66
CA LYS A 33 -16.19 31.98 15.48
C LYS A 33 -16.57 30.55 15.90
N THR A 34 -17.80 30.18 15.63
CA THR A 34 -18.22 28.78 15.57
C THR A 34 -17.39 28.10 14.50
N LYS A 35 -16.44 27.30 14.97
CA LYS A 35 -15.69 26.34 14.14
C LYS A 35 -16.74 25.44 13.46
N PRO A 36 -16.71 25.26 12.10
CA PRO A 36 -17.59 24.31 11.45
C PRO A 36 -17.34 22.94 12.09
N ALA A 37 -18.38 22.32 12.61
CA ALA A 37 -18.34 20.95 13.05
C ALA A 37 -17.92 20.09 11.84
N GLY A 38 -16.69 19.62 11.90
CA GLY A 38 -16.20 18.60 10.96
C GLY A 38 -17.18 17.43 11.05
N THR A 39 -17.75 17.04 9.92
CA THR A 39 -18.51 15.79 9.77
C THR A 39 -17.69 14.66 10.35
N ALA A 40 -18.03 14.22 11.55
CA ALA A 40 -17.50 13.02 12.15
C ALA A 40 -17.89 11.88 11.17
N LYS A 41 -16.91 11.36 10.43
CA LYS A 41 -17.07 10.06 9.80
C LYS A 41 -17.40 9.11 10.95
N THR A 42 -18.57 8.52 10.89
CA THR A 42 -18.98 7.47 11.83
C THR A 42 -18.07 6.28 11.52
N ASP A 43 -16.93 6.20 12.20
CA ASP A 43 -16.05 5.04 12.15
C ASP A 43 -16.79 3.90 12.87
N THR A 44 -17.65 3.21 12.13
CA THR A 44 -18.12 1.90 12.58
C THR A 44 -16.89 1.02 12.76
N PRO A 45 -16.63 0.46 13.94
CA PRO A 45 -15.45 -0.36 14.16
C PRO A 45 -15.41 -1.49 13.12
N VAL A 46 -14.37 -1.51 12.28
CA VAL A 46 -14.17 -2.58 11.31
C VAL A 46 -13.77 -3.83 12.09
N VAL A 47 -14.66 -4.82 12.13
CA VAL A 47 -14.36 -6.11 12.74
C VAL A 47 -13.30 -6.82 11.91
N VAL A 48 -12.13 -7.09 12.51
CA VAL A 48 -11.05 -7.82 11.84
C VAL A 48 -11.43 -9.31 11.74
N PRO A 49 -11.63 -9.86 10.52
CA PRO A 49 -11.99 -11.25 10.33
C PRO A 49 -10.81 -12.19 10.66
N ALA A 50 -11.11 -13.45 11.00
CA ALA A 50 -10.09 -14.44 11.39
C ALA A 50 -9.02 -14.63 10.31
N SER A 51 -9.39 -14.56 9.02
CA SER A 51 -8.48 -14.66 7.86
C SER A 51 -7.41 -13.57 7.85
N LEU A 52 -7.68 -12.39 8.42
CA LEU A 52 -6.77 -11.23 8.48
C LEU A 52 -6.15 -11.01 9.87
N LYS A 53 -6.33 -11.93 10.83
CA LYS A 53 -5.66 -11.88 12.14
C LYS A 53 -4.26 -12.48 12.05
N PHE A 54 -3.37 -11.83 11.33
CA PHE A 54 -1.95 -12.17 11.28
C PHE A 54 -1.09 -10.93 11.10
N SER A 55 0.17 -11.03 11.52
CA SER A 55 1.18 -10.00 11.32
C SER A 55 2.46 -10.61 10.80
N GLY A 56 3.34 -9.79 10.27
CA GLY A 56 4.62 -10.22 9.73
C GLY A 56 5.55 -9.03 9.50
N LYS A 57 6.55 -9.22 8.66
CA LYS A 57 7.42 -8.16 8.17
C LYS A 57 7.40 -8.16 6.65
N THR A 58 7.49 -6.99 6.06
CA THR A 58 7.75 -6.88 4.62
C THR A 58 9.18 -7.33 4.30
N LEU A 59 9.48 -7.56 3.02
CA LEU A 59 10.84 -7.85 2.56
C LEU A 59 11.83 -6.73 2.94
N ASP A 60 11.37 -5.50 3.18
CA ASP A 60 12.18 -4.38 3.68
C ASP A 60 12.30 -4.35 5.22
N GLY A 61 11.78 -5.37 5.89
CA GLY A 61 11.86 -5.49 7.35
C GLY A 61 10.87 -4.63 8.13
N LYS A 62 9.97 -3.90 7.45
CA LYS A 62 8.95 -3.08 8.11
C LYS A 62 7.86 -3.98 8.71
N PRO A 63 7.37 -3.69 9.91
CA PRO A 63 6.24 -4.43 10.49
C PRO A 63 5.00 -4.25 9.61
N PHE A 64 4.23 -5.32 9.49
CA PHE A 64 2.97 -5.37 8.75
C PHE A 64 1.90 -6.06 9.59
N ASP A 65 0.71 -5.45 9.64
CA ASP A 65 -0.46 -6.02 10.29
C ASP A 65 -1.59 -6.15 9.27
N ALA A 66 -2.02 -7.38 9.01
CA ALA A 66 -3.09 -7.68 8.06
C ALA A 66 -4.46 -7.18 8.53
N ALA A 67 -4.64 -6.83 9.80
CA ALA A 67 -5.84 -6.16 10.28
C ALA A 67 -6.12 -4.85 9.53
N SER A 68 -5.07 -4.17 9.03
CA SER A 68 -5.19 -2.94 8.22
C SER A 68 -5.88 -3.15 6.86
N LEU A 69 -5.99 -4.39 6.40
CA LEU A 69 -6.66 -4.76 5.14
C LEU A 69 -8.17 -5.01 5.33
N ALA A 70 -8.66 -5.06 6.58
CA ALA A 70 -10.05 -5.36 6.86
C ALA A 70 -11.02 -4.34 6.23
N GLY A 71 -12.21 -4.81 5.83
CA GLY A 71 -13.22 -3.98 5.19
C GLY A 71 -13.05 -3.83 3.67
N LYS A 72 -12.00 -4.41 3.09
CA LYS A 72 -11.78 -4.50 1.64
C LYS A 72 -11.45 -5.94 1.24
N PRO A 73 -11.73 -6.34 0.00
CA PRO A 73 -11.26 -7.62 -0.51
C PRO A 73 -9.74 -7.70 -0.52
N VAL A 74 -9.22 -8.94 -0.38
CA VAL A 74 -7.76 -9.19 -0.37
C VAL A 74 -7.43 -10.36 -1.29
N ILE A 75 -6.40 -10.17 -2.09
CA ILE A 75 -5.74 -11.20 -2.88
C ILE A 75 -4.38 -11.44 -2.26
N LEU A 76 -4.15 -12.62 -1.69
CA LEU A 76 -2.83 -13.06 -1.26
C LEU A 76 -2.22 -13.91 -2.37
N TRP A 77 -1.02 -13.56 -2.80
CA TRP A 77 -0.24 -14.30 -3.79
C TRP A 77 0.96 -14.96 -3.14
N PHE A 78 0.96 -16.29 -3.07
CA PHE A 78 2.04 -17.08 -2.49
C PHE A 78 3.04 -17.45 -3.58
N TRP A 79 4.28 -16.97 -3.46
CA TRP A 79 5.31 -17.08 -4.48
C TRP A 79 6.70 -17.39 -3.90
N ALA A 80 7.60 -17.86 -4.76
CA ALA A 80 9.00 -18.09 -4.44
C ALA A 80 9.92 -17.46 -5.50
N PRO A 81 11.17 -17.04 -5.16
CA PRO A 81 12.03 -16.32 -6.08
C PRO A 81 12.52 -17.14 -7.28
N TRP A 82 12.54 -18.46 -7.17
CA TRP A 82 12.92 -19.41 -8.21
C TRP A 82 11.73 -19.90 -9.06
N CYS A 83 10.53 -19.41 -8.84
CA CYS A 83 9.30 -19.90 -9.45
C CYS A 83 9.06 -19.25 -10.81
N ALA A 84 9.27 -19.97 -11.90
CA ALA A 84 9.00 -19.50 -13.25
C ALA A 84 7.52 -19.19 -13.51
N THR A 85 6.60 -20.00 -12.94
CA THR A 85 5.15 -19.76 -13.04
C THR A 85 4.76 -18.46 -12.33
N CYS A 86 5.35 -18.18 -11.16
CA CYS A 86 5.11 -16.92 -10.45
C CYS A 86 5.58 -15.72 -11.27
N MET A 87 6.73 -15.86 -11.96
CA MET A 87 7.20 -14.83 -12.90
C MET A 87 6.19 -14.58 -14.03
N GLY A 88 5.58 -15.63 -14.56
CA GLY A 88 4.51 -15.51 -15.57
C GLY A 88 3.22 -14.88 -15.05
N GLN A 89 2.92 -14.98 -13.75
CA GLN A 89 1.75 -14.36 -13.12
C GLN A 89 1.99 -12.89 -12.74
N ALA A 90 3.23 -12.46 -12.67
CA ALA A 90 3.63 -11.17 -12.08
C ALA A 90 3.01 -9.97 -12.78
N SER A 91 2.93 -9.97 -14.12
CA SER A 91 2.33 -8.86 -14.88
C SER A 91 0.88 -8.63 -14.49
N GLU A 92 0.08 -9.70 -14.34
CA GLU A 92 -1.31 -9.57 -13.91
C GLU A 92 -1.43 -9.12 -12.45
N VAL A 93 -0.54 -9.58 -11.55
CA VAL A 93 -0.46 -9.10 -10.17
C VAL A 93 -0.15 -7.61 -10.11
N HIS A 94 0.80 -7.14 -10.96
CA HIS A 94 1.12 -5.73 -11.13
C HIS A 94 -0.11 -4.92 -11.56
N ASP A 95 -0.75 -5.36 -12.65
CA ASP A 95 -1.88 -4.66 -13.26
C ASP A 95 -3.08 -4.57 -12.31
N ILE A 96 -3.41 -5.67 -11.62
CA ILE A 96 -4.45 -5.68 -10.59
C ILE A 96 -4.09 -4.74 -9.44
N GLY A 97 -2.84 -4.77 -8.96
CA GLY A 97 -2.36 -3.89 -7.91
C GLY A 97 -2.51 -2.40 -8.26
N ALA A 98 -2.29 -2.04 -9.53
CA ALA A 98 -2.46 -0.68 -10.04
C ALA A 98 -3.94 -0.33 -10.30
N GLN A 99 -4.66 -1.18 -11.03
CA GLN A 99 -6.03 -0.92 -11.48
C GLN A 99 -7.02 -0.85 -10.32
N TYR A 100 -6.86 -1.71 -9.32
CA TYR A 100 -7.77 -1.81 -8.17
C TYR A 100 -7.21 -1.15 -6.91
N ALA A 101 -6.19 -0.30 -7.03
CA ALA A 101 -5.59 0.42 -5.91
C ALA A 101 -6.65 1.09 -5.02
N GLY A 102 -6.59 0.83 -3.71
CA GLY A 102 -7.54 1.36 -2.72
C GLY A 102 -8.92 0.66 -2.69
N ARG A 103 -9.25 -0.24 -3.63
CA ARG A 103 -10.51 -0.98 -3.72
C ARG A 103 -10.34 -2.47 -3.39
N VAL A 104 -9.32 -3.10 -3.94
CA VAL A 104 -8.87 -4.47 -3.63
C VAL A 104 -7.43 -4.39 -3.12
N ASN A 105 -7.13 -5.07 -2.03
CA ASN A 105 -5.78 -5.19 -1.53
C ASN A 105 -5.08 -6.38 -2.20
N VAL A 106 -3.89 -6.17 -2.75
CA VAL A 106 -3.03 -7.24 -3.25
C VAL A 106 -1.80 -7.34 -2.36
N LEU A 107 -1.43 -8.53 -1.93
CA LEU A 107 -0.31 -8.78 -1.04
C LEU A 107 0.47 -10.02 -1.49
N GLY A 108 1.74 -9.87 -1.81
CA GLY A 108 2.64 -10.99 -2.04
C GLY A 108 3.10 -11.62 -0.72
N VAL A 109 3.20 -12.94 -0.70
CA VAL A 109 3.74 -13.73 0.41
C VAL A 109 4.92 -14.54 -0.13
N ALA A 110 6.14 -14.04 0.11
CA ALA A 110 7.38 -14.64 -0.35
C ALA A 110 7.82 -15.76 0.60
N GLY A 111 7.87 -16.97 0.12
CA GLY A 111 8.22 -18.14 0.91
C GLY A 111 9.08 -19.17 0.17
N LEU A 112 9.22 -20.34 0.77
CA LEU A 112 9.95 -21.50 0.22
C LEU A 112 11.40 -21.21 -0.19
N ASP A 113 11.98 -20.16 0.37
CA ASP A 113 13.37 -19.75 0.20
C ASP A 113 13.85 -19.05 1.49
N GLN A 114 15.15 -19.07 1.74
CA GLN A 114 15.77 -18.39 2.89
C GLN A 114 16.45 -17.08 2.51
N SER A 115 16.56 -16.79 1.21
CA SER A 115 17.28 -15.64 0.69
C SER A 115 16.37 -14.42 0.49
N VAL A 116 16.31 -13.53 1.47
CA VAL A 116 15.63 -12.24 1.31
C VAL A 116 16.20 -11.42 0.13
N PRO A 117 17.53 -11.41 -0.13
CA PRO A 117 18.06 -10.79 -1.34
C PRO A 117 17.49 -11.35 -2.64
N ALA A 118 17.35 -12.69 -2.77
CA ALA A 118 16.74 -13.32 -3.94
C ALA A 118 15.25 -12.95 -4.09
N MET A 119 14.50 -12.90 -2.98
CA MET A 119 13.10 -12.44 -2.98
C MET A 119 12.99 -10.99 -3.45
N LYS A 120 13.86 -10.10 -2.98
CA LYS A 120 13.89 -8.70 -3.42
C LYS A 120 14.24 -8.56 -4.89
N GLN A 121 15.20 -9.37 -5.36
CA GLN A 121 15.56 -9.38 -6.78
C GLN A 121 14.39 -9.82 -7.65
N PHE A 122 13.66 -10.87 -7.24
CA PHE A 122 12.45 -11.30 -7.93
C PHE A 122 11.41 -10.16 -8.04
N VAL A 123 11.17 -9.40 -6.97
CA VAL A 123 10.21 -8.27 -6.98
C VAL A 123 10.60 -7.22 -8.01
N VAL A 124 11.91 -6.96 -8.18
CA VAL A 124 12.44 -6.03 -9.19
C VAL A 124 12.28 -6.61 -10.60
N ASP A 125 12.73 -7.87 -10.82
CA ASP A 125 12.73 -8.51 -12.13
C ASP A 125 11.30 -8.76 -12.65
N ALA A 126 10.37 -9.00 -11.74
CA ALA A 126 8.95 -9.25 -12.03
C ALA A 126 8.10 -7.97 -12.10
N ASP A 127 8.69 -6.80 -11.81
CA ASP A 127 8.02 -5.48 -11.79
C ASP A 127 6.76 -5.44 -10.90
N VAL A 128 6.84 -6.04 -9.70
CA VAL A 128 5.69 -6.11 -8.75
C VAL A 128 5.91 -5.28 -7.48
N ALA A 129 6.82 -4.30 -7.52
CA ALA A 129 7.10 -3.43 -6.38
C ALA A 129 5.92 -2.49 -5.99
N ASN A 130 4.90 -2.40 -6.84
CA ASN A 130 3.67 -1.63 -6.60
C ASN A 130 2.72 -2.29 -5.59
N VAL A 131 2.95 -3.55 -5.21
CA VAL A 131 2.23 -4.25 -4.15
C VAL A 131 3.18 -4.61 -2.99
N PRO A 132 2.71 -4.63 -1.73
CA PRO A 132 3.56 -5.04 -0.62
C PRO A 132 3.86 -6.55 -0.66
N HIS A 133 5.06 -6.94 -0.22
CA HIS A 133 5.47 -8.33 -0.12
C HIS A 133 5.94 -8.67 1.28
N LEU A 134 5.41 -9.76 1.87
CA LEU A 134 5.82 -10.27 3.18
C LEU A 134 6.95 -11.28 3.06
N ASP A 135 7.90 -11.21 4.00
CA ASP A 135 8.92 -12.22 4.24
C ASP A 135 8.30 -13.38 5.03
N ASP A 136 7.94 -14.44 4.34
CA ASP A 136 7.46 -15.70 4.95
C ASP A 136 8.45 -16.86 4.79
N LYS A 137 9.76 -16.57 4.83
CA LYS A 137 10.80 -17.60 4.77
C LYS A 137 10.64 -18.71 5.83
N ALA A 138 10.01 -18.40 6.97
CA ALA A 138 9.66 -19.37 8.00
C ALA A 138 8.41 -20.20 7.66
N GLY A 139 7.70 -19.89 6.59
CA GLY A 139 6.51 -20.59 6.13
C GLY A 139 5.31 -20.51 7.09
N VAL A 140 5.21 -19.44 7.86
CA VAL A 140 4.13 -19.25 8.85
C VAL A 140 2.79 -19.05 8.15
N LEU A 141 2.77 -18.18 7.14
CA LEU A 141 1.55 -17.88 6.37
C LEU A 141 1.22 -19.01 5.40
N TYR A 142 2.21 -19.64 4.78
CA TYR A 142 2.02 -20.87 4.00
C TYR A 142 1.27 -21.92 4.81
N ARG A 143 1.71 -22.24 6.02
CA ARG A 143 1.00 -23.20 6.91
C ARG A 143 -0.36 -22.69 7.35
N ARG A 144 -0.48 -21.42 7.68
CA ARG A 144 -1.74 -20.81 8.13
C ARG A 144 -2.87 -20.95 7.11
N PHE A 145 -2.55 -20.79 5.83
CA PHE A 145 -3.50 -20.87 4.73
C PHE A 145 -3.53 -22.25 4.06
N ASN A 146 -2.83 -23.25 4.63
CA ASN A 146 -2.67 -24.61 4.09
C ASN A 146 -2.12 -24.60 2.65
N ILE A 147 -1.17 -23.70 2.37
CA ILE A 147 -0.51 -23.62 1.07
C ILE A 147 0.63 -24.64 1.04
N THR A 148 0.57 -25.54 0.09
CA THR A 148 1.57 -26.62 -0.10
C THR A 148 2.57 -26.32 -1.19
N GLU A 149 2.24 -25.37 -2.08
CA GLU A 149 3.09 -24.98 -3.21
C GLU A 149 2.94 -23.48 -3.54
N GLN A 150 3.95 -22.93 -4.20
CA GLN A 150 3.92 -21.56 -4.72
C GLN A 150 2.99 -21.43 -5.93
N SER A 151 2.87 -20.22 -6.49
CA SER A 151 1.91 -19.87 -7.55
C SER A 151 0.45 -20.00 -7.11
N THR A 152 0.20 -20.00 -5.81
CA THR A 152 -1.14 -20.16 -5.23
C THR A 152 -1.69 -18.81 -4.78
N PHE A 153 -2.96 -18.57 -5.05
CA PHE A 153 -3.68 -17.39 -4.60
C PHE A 153 -4.71 -17.77 -3.52
N VAL A 154 -4.87 -16.88 -2.54
CA VAL A 154 -5.98 -16.93 -1.58
C VAL A 154 -6.82 -15.67 -1.78
N LEU A 155 -8.09 -15.86 -2.14
CA LEU A 155 -9.02 -14.78 -2.43
C LEU A 155 -9.96 -14.60 -1.25
N ILE A 156 -9.97 -13.40 -0.69
CA ILE A 156 -10.75 -13.05 0.51
C ILE A 156 -11.70 -11.92 0.15
N ASN A 157 -12.98 -12.08 0.40
CA ASN A 157 -13.95 -11.04 0.13
C ASN A 157 -13.94 -9.94 1.21
N ARG A 158 -14.72 -8.88 1.00
CA ARG A 158 -14.82 -7.72 1.91
C ARG A 158 -15.22 -8.11 3.34
N ALA A 159 -16.02 -9.17 3.51
CA ALA A 159 -16.40 -9.69 4.83
C ALA A 159 -15.31 -10.55 5.48
N GLY A 160 -14.17 -10.77 4.80
CA GLY A 160 -13.07 -11.59 5.29
C GLY A 160 -13.28 -13.10 5.08
N LYS A 161 -14.26 -13.52 4.29
CA LYS A 161 -14.45 -14.93 3.94
C LYS A 161 -13.48 -15.30 2.82
N VAL A 162 -12.75 -16.41 3.01
CA VAL A 162 -11.95 -17.02 1.94
C VAL A 162 -12.91 -17.61 0.90
N MET A 163 -12.82 -17.11 -0.33
CA MET A 163 -13.67 -17.50 -1.46
C MET A 163 -13.02 -18.62 -2.29
N ALA A 164 -11.71 -18.57 -2.45
CA ALA A 164 -10.93 -19.56 -3.17
C ALA A 164 -9.51 -19.64 -2.64
N THR A 165 -8.90 -20.81 -2.76
CA THR A 165 -7.46 -21.05 -2.59
C THR A 165 -7.08 -21.97 -3.74
N SER A 166 -6.32 -21.45 -4.72
CA SER A 166 -5.99 -22.20 -5.94
C SER A 166 -4.82 -21.56 -6.68
N TYR A 167 -4.22 -22.35 -7.56
CA TYR A 167 -3.51 -21.81 -8.72
C TYR A 167 -4.52 -21.06 -9.60
N LEU A 168 -4.13 -19.88 -10.07
CA LEU A 168 -4.92 -19.11 -11.04
C LEU A 168 -3.99 -18.67 -12.18
N ASP A 169 -4.46 -18.86 -13.41
CA ASP A 169 -3.87 -18.19 -14.57
C ASP A 169 -4.21 -16.69 -14.57
N THR A 170 -3.56 -15.94 -15.45
CA THR A 170 -3.73 -14.48 -15.50
C THR A 170 -5.16 -14.05 -15.82
N VAL A 171 -5.85 -14.73 -16.73
CA VAL A 171 -7.26 -14.42 -17.11
C VAL A 171 -8.18 -14.65 -15.93
N THR A 172 -8.11 -15.83 -15.33
CA THR A 172 -8.94 -16.19 -14.16
C THR A 172 -8.68 -15.28 -12.96
N LEU A 173 -7.42 -14.85 -12.77
CA LEU A 173 -7.06 -13.91 -11.70
C LEU A 173 -7.68 -12.53 -11.92
N GLY A 174 -7.66 -12.01 -13.15
CA GLY A 174 -8.31 -10.74 -13.53
C GLY A 174 -9.82 -10.78 -13.31
N ASP A 175 -10.49 -11.89 -13.70
CA ASP A 175 -11.93 -12.08 -13.47
C ASP A 175 -12.27 -12.08 -11.97
N TRP A 176 -11.45 -12.73 -11.14
CA TRP A 176 -11.62 -12.70 -9.69
C TRP A 176 -11.42 -11.31 -9.09
N ALA A 177 -10.43 -10.55 -9.56
CA ALA A 177 -10.21 -9.18 -9.09
C ALA A 177 -11.42 -8.29 -9.41
N ALA A 178 -11.97 -8.40 -10.62
CA ALA A 178 -13.18 -7.69 -11.03
C ALA A 178 -14.42 -8.11 -10.23
N TYR A 179 -14.56 -9.40 -9.92
CA TYR A 179 -15.63 -9.90 -9.05
C TYR A 179 -15.51 -9.34 -7.63
N LEU A 180 -14.34 -9.43 -7.03
CA LEU A 180 -14.07 -8.97 -5.66
C LEU A 180 -14.29 -7.47 -5.49
N ASP A 181 -13.95 -6.66 -6.50
CA ASP A 181 -14.15 -5.21 -6.48
C ASP A 181 -15.64 -4.83 -6.35
N LYS A 182 -16.52 -5.63 -6.93
CA LYS A 182 -17.97 -5.39 -6.97
C LYS A 182 -18.73 -5.93 -5.75
N HIS A 183 -18.14 -6.91 -5.03
CA HIS A 183 -18.78 -7.65 -3.94
C HIS A 183 -17.97 -7.58 -2.64
#